data_1a805631b74735819a680c687ff92035
#
_entry.id   1a805631b74735819a680c687ff92035
#
_cell.length_a   1.000
_cell.length_b   1.000
_cell.length_c   1.000
_cell.angle_alpha   90.00
_cell.angle_beta   90.00
_cell.angle_gamma   90.00
#
_symmetry.space_group_name_H-M   'P 1'
#
loop_
_entity.id
_entity.type
_entity.pdbx_description
1 polymer ?
#
loop_
_entity_poly.entity_id
_entity_poly.type
_entity_poly.pdbx_seq_one_letter_code
_entity_poly.pdbx_strand_id
1 'polypeptide(L)'
;MTVNRLGLVVHGGRSEAVAAARTVREWCAEHAVRCTDIDVWHDHGRRNSQEEVEAAGDPDLVVTLGGDGTFLRGARLAAADDALVLGIDLGRVGFLTEVPAAAVRSALDAVREDRLSIDSRMLLTLRASRRLEVPEELEAWAKYGRGPLLPPPQVRPDCEVDADWGIPLNVTALNDVVLEKLARDRQVSVGVYVSGRLLASYSADALLVATPTGSTAYSFAAGGPVVSPRAEALVFTPVAPHMTFNRSVVTAPDEPIALRVLECSGSAAVSIDGQLRGVLDPGDWIGVYAAPRRLRAVRLGPMDFYGRLRERMNLTDAPAAVADGSPAPLWSVTTPPPGDLAHLTLLTAPIAQ
;
A
#
# COMPACT_ATOMS: atom_id res chain seq x y z
N MET A 1 -21.69 13.39 3.34
CA MET A 1 -20.48 13.93 2.66
C MET A 1 -20.83 14.18 1.20
N THR A 2 -20.44 15.35 0.62
CA THR A 2 -20.84 15.65 -0.76
C THR A 2 -19.66 15.35 -1.67
N VAL A 3 -19.81 14.36 -2.57
CA VAL A 3 -18.85 14.08 -3.64
C VAL A 3 -19.27 14.86 -4.87
N ASN A 4 -18.47 15.79 -5.32
CA ASN A 4 -18.70 16.62 -6.49
C ASN A 4 -17.78 16.26 -7.66
N ARG A 5 -16.58 15.72 -7.33
CA ARG A 5 -15.53 15.42 -8.30
C ARG A 5 -15.03 14.00 -8.02
N LEU A 6 -15.09 13.15 -9.04
CA LEU A 6 -14.69 11.74 -8.97
C LEU A 6 -13.55 11.50 -9.96
N GLY A 7 -12.43 10.98 -9.45
CA GLY A 7 -11.32 10.46 -10.24
C GLY A 7 -11.51 8.96 -10.49
N LEU A 8 -11.46 8.53 -11.73
CA LEU A 8 -11.69 7.14 -12.11
C LEU A 8 -10.39 6.48 -12.62
N VAL A 9 -9.93 5.46 -11.91
CA VAL A 9 -8.76 4.64 -12.28
C VAL A 9 -9.24 3.28 -12.74
N VAL A 10 -9.06 2.96 -14.03
CA VAL A 10 -9.56 1.74 -14.66
C VAL A 10 -8.41 0.80 -14.98
N HIS A 11 -8.52 -0.49 -14.66
CA HIS A 11 -7.54 -1.49 -15.07
C HIS A 11 -7.58 -1.66 -16.59
N GLY A 12 -6.48 -1.36 -17.26
CA GLY A 12 -6.36 -1.60 -18.71
C GLY A 12 -6.46 -3.10 -19.05
N GLY A 13 -7.24 -3.45 -20.08
CA GLY A 13 -7.27 -4.79 -20.66
C GLY A 13 -8.28 -5.78 -20.03
N ARG A 14 -9.17 -5.33 -19.13
CA ARG A 14 -10.29 -6.16 -18.62
C ARG A 14 -11.63 -5.63 -19.06
N SER A 15 -12.44 -6.46 -19.73
CA SER A 15 -13.79 -6.10 -20.21
C SER A 15 -14.72 -5.69 -19.08
N GLU A 16 -14.61 -6.37 -17.93
CA GLU A 16 -15.40 -6.08 -16.74
C GLU A 16 -15.07 -4.69 -16.17
N ALA A 17 -13.79 -4.25 -16.26
CA ALA A 17 -13.39 -2.91 -15.85
C ALA A 17 -14.04 -1.84 -16.73
N VAL A 18 -14.08 -2.07 -18.04
CA VAL A 18 -14.72 -1.15 -19.00
C VAL A 18 -16.22 -1.06 -18.76
N ALA A 19 -16.89 -2.19 -18.48
CA ALA A 19 -18.31 -2.20 -18.15
C ALA A 19 -18.61 -1.45 -16.85
N ALA A 20 -17.84 -1.72 -15.79
CA ALA A 20 -17.96 -1.01 -14.51
C ALA A 20 -17.68 0.49 -14.65
N ALA A 21 -16.69 0.88 -15.45
CA ALA A 21 -16.38 2.28 -15.74
C ALA A 21 -17.54 3.01 -16.42
N ARG A 22 -18.24 2.34 -17.32
CA ARG A 22 -19.46 2.90 -17.94
C ARG A 22 -20.51 3.20 -16.88
N THR A 23 -20.79 2.25 -15.99
CA THR A 23 -21.75 2.43 -14.88
C THR A 23 -21.38 3.61 -13.98
N VAL A 24 -20.07 3.78 -13.66
CA VAL A 24 -19.60 4.95 -12.88
C VAL A 24 -19.89 6.26 -13.62
N ARG A 25 -19.56 6.34 -14.92
CA ARG A 25 -19.76 7.57 -15.70
C ARG A 25 -21.24 7.91 -15.87
N GLU A 26 -22.10 6.92 -16.11
CA GLU A 26 -23.55 7.08 -16.18
C GLU A 26 -24.10 7.61 -14.84
N TRP A 27 -23.69 6.99 -13.73
CA TRP A 27 -24.08 7.45 -12.39
C TRP A 27 -23.64 8.90 -12.13
N CYS A 28 -22.40 9.24 -12.49
CA CYS A 28 -21.90 10.62 -12.35
C CYS A 28 -22.71 11.62 -13.15
N ALA A 29 -23.08 11.29 -14.40
CA ALA A 29 -23.90 12.14 -15.25
C ALA A 29 -25.32 12.37 -14.67
N GLU A 30 -25.95 11.31 -14.14
CA GLU A 30 -27.27 11.38 -13.51
C GLU A 30 -27.27 12.27 -12.25
N HIS A 31 -26.16 12.32 -11.52
CA HIS A 31 -26.06 13.01 -10.25
C HIS A 31 -25.28 14.35 -10.31
N ALA A 32 -24.94 14.81 -11.53
CA ALA A 32 -24.15 16.02 -11.79
C ALA A 32 -22.78 16.02 -11.06
N VAL A 33 -22.16 14.83 -10.92
CA VAL A 33 -20.80 14.66 -10.41
C VAL A 33 -19.83 14.73 -11.58
N ARG A 34 -18.78 15.57 -11.45
CA ARG A 34 -17.71 15.64 -12.46
C ARG A 34 -16.87 14.36 -12.38
N CYS A 35 -16.83 13.57 -13.45
CA CYS A 35 -16.02 12.36 -13.55
C CYS A 35 -14.83 12.59 -14.46
N THR A 36 -13.62 12.32 -13.99
CA THR A 36 -12.38 12.44 -14.76
C THR A 36 -11.65 11.08 -14.77
N ASP A 37 -11.40 10.56 -15.97
CA ASP A 37 -10.57 9.35 -16.11
C ASP A 37 -9.12 9.68 -15.83
N ILE A 38 -8.48 8.89 -14.97
CA ILE A 38 -7.07 9.02 -14.62
C ILE A 38 -6.32 7.84 -15.22
N ASP A 39 -5.53 8.12 -16.24
CA ASP A 39 -4.72 7.09 -16.88
C ASP A 39 -3.39 6.91 -16.14
N VAL A 40 -3.30 5.83 -15.40
CA VAL A 40 -2.10 5.43 -14.64
C VAL A 40 -1.31 4.31 -15.35
N TRP A 41 -1.66 3.99 -16.61
CA TRP A 41 -1.10 2.86 -17.36
C TRP A 41 -0.22 3.28 -18.53
N HIS A 42 -0.43 4.46 -19.09
CA HIS A 42 0.33 4.98 -20.22
C HIS A 42 1.21 6.16 -19.81
N ASP A 43 2.33 6.30 -20.49
CA ASP A 43 3.25 7.42 -20.27
C ASP A 43 2.74 8.66 -21.02
N HIS A 44 2.05 9.53 -20.31
CA HIS A 44 1.61 10.84 -20.80
C HIS A 44 2.58 11.97 -20.45
N GLY A 45 3.86 11.66 -20.32
CA GLY A 45 4.84 12.50 -19.67
C GLY A 45 4.85 12.19 -18.16
N ARG A 46 6.02 12.02 -17.60
CA ARG A 46 6.23 11.58 -16.22
C ARG A 46 5.64 12.59 -15.23
N ARG A 47 4.39 12.35 -14.80
CA ARG A 47 3.72 13.15 -13.78
C ARG A 47 3.91 12.52 -12.41
N ASN A 48 4.19 13.34 -11.42
CA ASN A 48 4.11 12.92 -10.02
C ASN A 48 2.64 12.85 -9.58
N SER A 49 2.40 12.31 -8.38
CA SER A 49 1.04 12.11 -7.88
C SER A 49 0.26 13.42 -7.76
N GLN A 50 0.90 14.51 -7.38
CA GLN A 50 0.26 15.82 -7.26
C GLN A 50 -0.18 16.35 -8.63
N GLU A 51 0.68 16.29 -9.63
CA GLU A 51 0.36 16.71 -11.00
C GLU A 51 -0.75 15.87 -11.63
N GLU A 52 -0.81 14.56 -11.31
CA GLU A 52 -1.90 13.68 -11.75
C GLU A 52 -3.23 14.05 -11.08
N VAL A 53 -3.22 14.39 -9.79
CA VAL A 53 -4.41 14.84 -9.03
C VAL A 53 -4.92 16.16 -9.59
N GLU A 54 -4.06 17.15 -9.80
CA GLU A 54 -4.40 18.44 -10.40
C GLU A 54 -4.99 18.26 -11.80
N ALA A 55 -4.38 17.40 -12.64
CA ALA A 55 -4.90 17.07 -13.96
C ALA A 55 -6.26 16.37 -13.91
N ALA A 56 -6.54 15.62 -12.84
CA ALA A 56 -7.84 15.00 -12.57
C ALA A 56 -8.88 15.98 -12.03
N GLY A 57 -8.47 17.21 -11.68
CA GLY A 57 -9.34 18.28 -11.15
C GLY A 57 -9.62 18.12 -9.66
N ASP A 58 -8.64 17.68 -8.88
CA ASP A 58 -8.66 17.54 -7.42
C ASP A 58 -9.87 16.74 -6.93
N PRO A 59 -9.94 15.43 -7.20
CA PRO A 59 -11.12 14.61 -6.91
C PRO A 59 -11.39 14.50 -5.41
N ASP A 60 -12.65 14.57 -4.99
CA ASP A 60 -13.09 14.30 -3.62
C ASP A 60 -13.09 12.78 -3.33
N LEU A 61 -13.27 11.97 -4.38
CA LEU A 61 -13.30 10.50 -4.35
C LEU A 61 -12.52 9.93 -5.53
N VAL A 62 -11.60 9.03 -5.26
CA VAL A 62 -10.94 8.20 -6.28
C VAL A 62 -11.58 6.82 -6.29
N VAL A 63 -12.16 6.42 -7.42
CA VAL A 63 -12.71 5.08 -7.62
C VAL A 63 -11.73 4.26 -8.45
N THR A 64 -11.36 3.09 -7.95
CA THR A 64 -10.46 2.17 -8.65
C THR A 64 -11.21 0.94 -9.11
N LEU A 65 -11.10 0.59 -10.39
CA LEU A 65 -11.74 -0.59 -11.00
C LEU A 65 -10.65 -1.61 -11.35
N GLY A 66 -10.43 -2.57 -10.45
CA GLY A 66 -9.38 -3.57 -10.59
C GLY A 66 -9.13 -4.35 -9.30
N GLY A 67 -7.99 -5.02 -9.19
CA GLY A 67 -7.54 -5.66 -7.96
C GLY A 67 -6.65 -4.73 -7.12
N ASP A 68 -5.99 -5.32 -6.10
CA ASP A 68 -5.14 -4.57 -5.15
C ASP A 68 -4.07 -3.71 -5.84
N GLY A 69 -3.47 -4.16 -6.95
CA GLY A 69 -2.49 -3.36 -7.69
C GLY A 69 -3.08 -2.09 -8.34
N THR A 70 -4.35 -2.14 -8.80
CA THR A 70 -5.05 -0.95 -9.29
C THR A 70 -5.44 -0.04 -8.14
N PHE A 71 -5.86 -0.64 -7.02
CA PHE A 71 -6.14 0.11 -5.80
C PHE A 71 -4.92 0.91 -5.32
N LEU A 72 -3.72 0.30 -5.27
CA LEU A 72 -2.48 0.99 -4.89
C LEU A 72 -2.21 2.23 -5.75
N ARG A 73 -2.47 2.15 -7.06
CA ARG A 73 -2.31 3.30 -7.96
C ARG A 73 -3.27 4.44 -7.63
N GLY A 74 -4.55 4.12 -7.39
CA GLY A 74 -5.55 5.11 -6.98
C GLY A 74 -5.31 5.63 -5.56
N ALA A 75 -4.88 4.77 -4.64
CA ALA A 75 -4.55 5.14 -3.26
C ALA A 75 -3.41 6.16 -3.19
N ARG A 76 -2.39 6.02 -4.07
CA ARG A 76 -1.32 7.01 -4.21
C ARG A 76 -1.84 8.40 -4.57
N LEU A 77 -2.80 8.45 -5.48
CA LEU A 77 -3.44 9.70 -5.90
C LEU A 77 -4.31 10.29 -4.77
N ALA A 78 -5.15 9.45 -4.17
CA ALA A 78 -6.00 9.88 -3.05
C ALA A 78 -5.19 10.39 -1.86
N ALA A 79 -4.06 9.75 -1.55
CA ALA A 79 -3.16 10.17 -0.46
C ALA A 79 -2.46 11.51 -0.74
N ALA A 80 -2.27 11.89 -2.00
CA ALA A 80 -1.62 13.15 -2.37
C ALA A 80 -2.50 14.36 -2.03
N ASP A 81 -3.83 14.23 -2.10
CA ASP A 81 -4.80 15.32 -1.89
C ASP A 81 -5.84 15.04 -0.79
N ASP A 82 -5.56 14.13 0.11
CA ASP A 82 -6.48 13.72 1.20
C ASP A 82 -7.89 13.31 0.73
N ALA A 83 -8.00 12.81 -0.51
CA ALA A 83 -9.23 12.32 -1.08
C ALA A 83 -9.62 10.96 -0.48
N LEU A 84 -10.89 10.58 -0.63
CA LEU A 84 -11.33 9.22 -0.35
C LEU A 84 -10.91 8.27 -1.48
N VAL A 85 -10.72 7.00 -1.16
CA VAL A 85 -10.54 5.95 -2.18
C VAL A 85 -11.55 4.83 -1.98
N LEU A 86 -12.19 4.42 -3.08
CA LEU A 86 -13.12 3.28 -3.14
C LEU A 86 -12.57 2.24 -4.11
N GLY A 87 -12.30 1.04 -3.61
CA GLY A 87 -11.82 -0.09 -4.42
C GLY A 87 -12.94 -1.01 -4.89
N ILE A 88 -13.13 -1.11 -6.20
CA ILE A 88 -14.06 -2.04 -6.85
C ILE A 88 -13.26 -3.23 -7.37
N ASP A 89 -13.63 -4.42 -6.93
CA ASP A 89 -13.01 -5.66 -7.35
C ASP A 89 -13.65 -6.21 -8.63
N LEU A 90 -12.80 -6.69 -9.54
CA LEU A 90 -13.26 -7.27 -10.82
C LEU A 90 -13.12 -8.80 -10.87
N GLY A 91 -13.00 -9.45 -9.73
CA GLY A 91 -12.80 -10.89 -9.69
C GLY A 91 -12.78 -11.45 -8.27
N ARG A 92 -11.59 -11.74 -7.75
CA ARG A 92 -11.44 -12.21 -6.38
C ARG A 92 -11.16 -11.03 -5.46
N VAL A 93 -12.01 -10.80 -4.48
CA VAL A 93 -11.86 -9.75 -3.47
C VAL A 93 -10.45 -9.77 -2.88
N GLY A 94 -9.75 -8.63 -2.98
CA GLY A 94 -8.39 -8.45 -2.46
C GLY A 94 -8.36 -8.16 -0.96
N PHE A 95 -7.18 -7.80 -0.47
CA PHE A 95 -7.05 -7.24 0.88
C PHE A 95 -7.47 -5.77 0.94
N LEU A 96 -7.39 -5.06 -0.19
CA LEU A 96 -7.61 -3.62 -0.29
C LEU A 96 -8.96 -3.27 -0.90
N THR A 97 -9.38 -4.02 -1.93
CA THR A 97 -10.67 -3.84 -2.60
C THR A 97 -11.81 -4.43 -1.77
N GLU A 98 -13.05 -3.95 -1.98
CA GLU A 98 -14.18 -4.35 -1.16
C GLU A 98 -15.44 -4.68 -1.96
N VAL A 99 -15.73 -3.86 -2.96
CA VAL A 99 -17.02 -3.90 -3.66
C VAL A 99 -16.91 -4.72 -4.94
N PRO A 100 -17.73 -5.73 -5.17
CA PRO A 100 -17.73 -6.44 -6.44
C PRO A 100 -18.28 -5.53 -7.57
N ALA A 101 -17.82 -5.75 -8.81
CA ALA A 101 -18.22 -4.96 -9.98
C ALA A 101 -19.73 -4.81 -10.14
N ALA A 102 -20.49 -5.86 -9.84
CA ALA A 102 -21.96 -5.85 -9.94
C ALA A 102 -22.64 -4.86 -8.96
N ALA A 103 -21.95 -4.48 -7.88
CA ALA A 103 -22.46 -3.60 -6.83
C ALA A 103 -21.97 -2.14 -6.96
N VAL A 104 -21.30 -1.77 -8.07
CA VAL A 104 -20.73 -0.43 -8.27
C VAL A 104 -21.75 0.68 -8.03
N ARG A 105 -22.94 0.57 -8.64
CA ARG A 105 -23.99 1.60 -8.55
C ARG A 105 -24.47 1.78 -7.12
N SER A 106 -24.81 0.69 -6.44
CA SER A 106 -25.26 0.73 -5.05
C SER A 106 -24.17 1.23 -4.09
N ALA A 107 -22.90 0.98 -4.43
CA ALA A 107 -21.76 1.52 -3.68
C ALA A 107 -21.67 3.05 -3.79
N LEU A 108 -21.82 3.58 -4.99
CA LEU A 108 -21.82 5.03 -5.23
C LEU A 108 -23.03 5.72 -4.59
N ASP A 109 -24.22 5.08 -4.64
CA ASP A 109 -25.42 5.56 -3.93
C ASP A 109 -25.18 5.61 -2.42
N ALA A 110 -24.57 4.56 -1.85
CA ALA A 110 -24.23 4.52 -0.44
C ALA A 110 -23.23 5.64 -0.04
N VAL A 111 -22.22 5.90 -0.88
CA VAL A 111 -21.29 7.01 -0.66
C VAL A 111 -22.02 8.36 -0.68
N ARG A 112 -22.91 8.58 -1.63
CA ARG A 112 -23.69 9.80 -1.75
C ARG A 112 -24.64 10.02 -0.57
N GLU A 113 -25.24 8.95 -0.05
CA GLU A 113 -26.15 8.97 1.08
C GLU A 113 -25.45 8.94 2.45
N ASP A 114 -24.12 9.05 2.45
CA ASP A 114 -23.26 8.99 3.65
C ASP A 114 -23.42 7.67 4.45
N ARG A 115 -23.82 6.60 3.79
CA ARG A 115 -23.93 5.24 4.34
C ARG A 115 -22.61 4.49 4.16
N LEU A 116 -21.56 4.97 4.77
CA LEU A 116 -20.21 4.43 4.69
C LEU A 116 -19.48 4.56 6.01
N SER A 117 -18.39 3.84 6.14
CA SER A 117 -17.37 4.08 7.15
C SER A 117 -16.01 4.36 6.48
N ILE A 118 -15.14 5.05 7.18
CA ILE A 118 -13.79 5.34 6.71
C ILE A 118 -12.82 4.41 7.43
N ASP A 119 -12.13 3.59 6.65
CA ASP A 119 -11.01 2.78 7.11
C ASP A 119 -9.71 3.57 6.93
N SER A 120 -9.18 4.07 8.04
CA SER A 120 -8.00 4.91 8.07
C SER A 120 -6.73 4.05 8.08
N ARG A 121 -5.92 4.11 7.01
CA ARG A 121 -4.72 3.28 6.85
C ARG A 121 -3.46 4.10 7.04
N MET A 122 -2.55 3.55 7.84
CA MET A 122 -1.22 4.11 8.01
C MET A 122 -0.50 4.16 6.66
N LEU A 123 0.22 5.24 6.42
CA LEU A 123 1.13 5.42 5.29
C LEU A 123 2.55 5.60 5.80
N LEU A 124 3.53 5.30 4.94
CA LEU A 124 4.93 5.67 5.16
C LEU A 124 5.26 6.93 4.39
N THR A 125 6.19 7.72 4.92
CA THR A 125 6.85 8.84 4.24
C THR A 125 8.36 8.71 4.36
N LEU A 126 9.12 9.40 3.53
CA LEU A 126 10.55 9.16 3.37
C LEU A 126 11.37 10.45 3.43
N ARG A 127 12.59 10.28 3.94
CA ARG A 127 13.69 11.23 3.77
C ARG A 127 14.89 10.48 3.21
N ALA A 128 15.73 11.15 2.42
CA ALA A 128 16.93 10.53 1.86
C ALA A 128 18.14 11.46 2.01
N SER A 129 19.34 10.90 1.99
CA SER A 129 20.60 11.66 2.02
C SER A 129 20.73 12.62 0.84
N ARG A 130 20.14 12.25 -0.30
CA ARG A 130 20.12 13.04 -1.54
C ARG A 130 18.82 12.85 -2.30
N ARG A 131 18.61 13.61 -3.35
CA ARG A 131 17.52 13.37 -4.31
C ARG A 131 17.67 11.98 -4.91
N LEU A 132 16.55 11.27 -5.05
CA LEU A 132 16.52 10.01 -5.74
C LEU A 132 16.51 10.26 -7.24
N GLU A 133 17.27 9.45 -7.97
CA GLU A 133 17.35 9.47 -9.44
C GLU A 133 17.27 8.02 -9.94
N VAL A 134 16.67 7.83 -11.11
CA VAL A 134 16.66 6.54 -11.81
C VAL A 134 17.61 6.66 -12.98
N PRO A 135 18.73 5.93 -13.01
CA PRO A 135 19.63 5.89 -14.16
C PRO A 135 18.93 5.43 -15.44
N GLU A 136 19.32 6.00 -16.59
CA GLU A 136 18.69 5.72 -17.89
C GLU A 136 18.73 4.22 -18.25
N GLU A 137 19.80 3.53 -17.88
CA GLU A 137 19.96 2.10 -18.12
C GLU A 137 18.92 1.27 -17.36
N LEU A 138 18.59 1.68 -16.14
CA LEU A 138 17.55 1.02 -15.34
C LEU A 138 16.14 1.37 -15.84
N GLU A 139 15.95 2.55 -16.40
CA GLU A 139 14.70 2.93 -17.04
C GLU A 139 14.35 2.02 -18.21
N ALA A 140 15.34 1.69 -19.04
CA ALA A 140 15.15 0.76 -20.16
C ALA A 140 14.71 -0.63 -19.67
N TRP A 141 15.24 -1.09 -18.54
CA TRP A 141 14.86 -2.36 -17.90
C TRP A 141 13.45 -2.32 -17.30
N ALA A 142 13.11 -1.25 -16.62
CA ALA A 142 11.82 -1.11 -15.95
C ALA A 142 10.65 -0.91 -16.94
N LYS A 143 10.92 -0.49 -18.19
CA LYS A 143 9.89 -0.42 -19.27
C LYS A 143 9.26 -1.77 -19.61
N TYR A 144 9.90 -2.88 -19.27
CA TYR A 144 9.30 -4.22 -19.40
C TYR A 144 8.36 -4.57 -18.24
N GLY A 145 8.20 -3.68 -17.24
CA GLY A 145 7.27 -3.82 -16.15
C GLY A 145 5.82 -3.46 -16.51
N ARG A 146 4.93 -3.60 -15.53
CA ARG A 146 3.50 -3.32 -15.67
C ARG A 146 3.18 -1.83 -15.47
N GLY A 147 3.25 -1.05 -16.50
CA GLY A 147 2.88 0.38 -16.53
C GLY A 147 4.09 1.33 -16.57
N PRO A 148 3.85 2.65 -16.68
CA PRO A 148 4.89 3.65 -16.78
C PRO A 148 5.71 3.74 -15.49
N LEU A 149 6.99 4.05 -15.63
CA LEU A 149 7.83 4.45 -14.53
C LEU A 149 7.34 5.79 -13.98
N LEU A 150 7.10 5.82 -12.69
CA LEU A 150 6.87 7.09 -12.01
C LEU A 150 8.19 7.88 -11.93
N PRO A 151 8.13 9.22 -12.02
CA PRO A 151 9.32 10.04 -11.82
C PRO A 151 9.87 9.84 -10.40
N PRO A 152 11.16 10.06 -10.17
CA PRO A 152 11.73 10.12 -8.83
C PRO A 152 10.91 11.07 -7.95
N PRO A 153 10.78 10.79 -6.64
CA PRO A 153 10.05 11.66 -5.73
C PRO A 153 10.66 13.06 -5.70
N GLN A 154 9.81 14.07 -5.81
CA GLN A 154 10.24 15.46 -5.62
C GLN A 154 10.56 15.72 -4.15
N VAL A 155 11.26 16.82 -3.89
CA VAL A 155 11.45 17.33 -2.53
C VAL A 155 10.12 17.93 -2.07
N ARG A 156 9.74 17.67 -0.82
CA ARG A 156 8.52 18.22 -0.24
C ARG A 156 8.64 19.74 -0.10
N PRO A 157 7.73 20.53 -0.68
CA PRO A 157 7.85 22.00 -0.71
C PRO A 157 7.72 22.64 0.68
N ASP A 158 6.96 22.02 1.59
CA ASP A 158 6.58 22.60 2.90
C ASP A 158 7.61 22.34 4.01
N CYS A 159 8.72 21.69 3.69
CA CYS A 159 9.76 21.35 4.67
C CYS A 159 11.06 22.07 4.35
N GLU A 160 11.64 22.72 5.34
CA GLU A 160 13.04 23.17 5.24
C GLU A 160 13.95 21.99 4.96
N VAL A 161 14.83 22.13 3.98
CA VAL A 161 15.90 21.18 3.70
C VAL A 161 17.01 21.47 4.71
N ASP A 162 16.94 20.76 5.83
CA ASP A 162 18.04 20.75 6.79
C ASP A 162 19.05 19.69 6.33
N ALA A 163 20.28 20.12 6.08
CA ALA A 163 21.36 19.24 5.59
C ALA A 163 21.62 18.06 6.54
N ASP A 164 21.40 18.24 7.85
CA ASP A 164 21.63 17.21 8.86
C ASP A 164 20.50 16.17 8.93
N TRP A 165 19.28 16.51 8.45
CA TRP A 165 18.11 15.64 8.51
C TRP A 165 17.72 15.01 7.18
N GLY A 166 18.54 15.22 6.13
CA GLY A 166 18.28 14.75 4.78
C GLY A 166 17.11 15.45 4.09
N ILE A 167 16.86 15.04 2.86
CA ILE A 167 15.87 15.64 1.95
C ILE A 167 14.51 14.98 2.18
N PRO A 168 13.46 15.71 2.59
CA PRO A 168 12.11 15.18 2.69
C PRO A 168 11.53 14.93 1.30
N LEU A 169 11.11 13.70 1.04
CA LEU A 169 10.56 13.31 -0.26
C LEU A 169 9.04 13.42 -0.28
N ASN A 170 8.50 14.00 -1.36
CA ASN A 170 7.05 14.08 -1.59
C ASN A 170 6.53 12.76 -2.14
N VAL A 171 6.48 11.74 -1.29
CA VAL A 171 6.00 10.40 -1.63
C VAL A 171 5.46 9.71 -0.38
N THR A 172 4.46 8.85 -0.59
CA THR A 172 3.92 7.98 0.44
C THR A 172 3.89 6.54 -0.07
N ALA A 173 3.99 5.57 0.85
CA ALA A 173 3.76 4.15 0.59
C ALA A 173 2.61 3.64 1.45
N LEU A 174 1.71 2.85 0.84
CA LEU A 174 0.65 2.14 1.55
C LEU A 174 1.12 0.77 2.02
N ASN A 175 1.90 0.06 1.19
CA ASN A 175 2.43 -1.26 1.55
C ASN A 175 3.84 -1.16 2.12
N ASP A 176 4.82 -0.82 1.30
CA ASP A 176 6.22 -0.97 1.67
C ASP A 176 7.18 -0.04 0.91
N VAL A 177 8.34 0.12 1.52
CA VAL A 177 9.55 0.69 0.93
C VAL A 177 10.59 -0.41 0.91
N VAL A 178 11.16 -0.68 -0.26
CA VAL A 178 12.13 -1.74 -0.49
C VAL A 178 13.45 -1.14 -0.93
N LEU A 179 14.52 -1.55 -0.28
CA LEU A 179 15.89 -1.33 -0.72
C LEU A 179 16.44 -2.66 -1.21
N GLU A 180 16.71 -2.80 -2.50
CA GLU A 180 17.08 -4.07 -3.13
C GLU A 180 18.39 -3.98 -3.92
N LYS A 181 19.07 -5.12 -4.04
CA LYS A 181 20.29 -5.23 -4.85
C LYS A 181 20.01 -4.95 -6.33
N LEU A 182 20.94 -4.28 -7.00
CA LEU A 182 20.91 -4.10 -8.45
C LEU A 182 21.66 -5.21 -9.19
N ALA A 183 22.75 -5.70 -8.62
CA ALA A 183 23.56 -6.75 -9.23
C ALA A 183 23.00 -8.14 -8.87
N ARG A 184 22.96 -9.04 -9.86
CA ARG A 184 22.43 -10.42 -9.66
C ARG A 184 23.35 -11.29 -8.82
N ASP A 185 24.65 -11.09 -8.94
CA ASP A 185 25.71 -11.93 -8.34
C ASP A 185 26.19 -11.45 -6.97
N ARG A 186 25.67 -10.32 -6.49
CA ARG A 186 26.07 -9.72 -5.20
C ARG A 186 24.84 -9.34 -4.38
N GLN A 187 24.99 -9.40 -3.08
CA GLN A 187 24.02 -8.87 -2.14
C GLN A 187 24.24 -7.38 -1.91
N VAL A 188 23.22 -6.69 -1.44
CA VAL A 188 23.37 -5.35 -0.91
C VAL A 188 23.79 -5.43 0.56
N SER A 189 24.78 -4.62 0.97
CA SER A 189 25.21 -4.49 2.36
C SER A 189 24.69 -3.17 2.92
N VAL A 190 23.87 -3.26 3.98
CA VAL A 190 23.09 -2.12 4.51
C VAL A 190 23.14 -2.10 6.02
N GLY A 191 23.48 -0.94 6.58
CA GLY A 191 23.29 -0.64 8.00
C GLY A 191 21.84 -0.27 8.26
N VAL A 192 21.19 -0.97 9.20
CA VAL A 192 19.82 -0.72 9.63
C VAL A 192 19.85 0.01 10.96
N TYR A 193 19.18 1.16 11.02
CA TYR A 193 19.11 2.01 12.21
C TYR A 193 17.64 2.17 12.62
N VAL A 194 17.37 2.06 13.91
CA VAL A 194 16.07 2.34 14.52
C VAL A 194 16.22 3.52 15.45
N SER A 195 15.43 4.57 15.27
CA SER A 195 15.54 5.82 16.04
C SER A 195 16.98 6.36 16.11
N GLY A 196 17.70 6.31 14.97
CA GLY A 196 19.06 6.78 14.84
C GLY A 196 20.15 5.86 15.44
N ARG A 197 19.78 4.72 16.03
CA ARG A 197 20.74 3.76 16.61
C ARG A 197 20.89 2.55 15.70
N LEU A 198 22.14 2.15 15.46
CA LEU A 198 22.44 0.97 14.67
C LEU A 198 21.84 -0.28 15.34
N LEU A 199 20.91 -0.93 14.63
CA LEU A 199 20.38 -2.23 15.00
C LEU A 199 21.34 -3.33 14.57
N ALA A 200 21.69 -3.38 13.28
CA ALA A 200 22.61 -4.34 12.70
C ALA A 200 23.02 -3.93 11.28
N SER A 201 24.09 -4.54 10.76
CA SER A 201 24.44 -4.49 9.34
C SER A 201 24.02 -5.81 8.68
N TYR A 202 23.31 -5.69 7.57
CA TYR A 202 22.78 -6.82 6.81
C TYR A 202 23.50 -6.94 5.46
N SER A 203 23.74 -8.17 5.04
CA SER A 203 24.00 -8.53 3.65
C SER A 203 22.83 -9.36 3.16
N ALA A 204 22.04 -8.85 2.22
CA ALA A 204 20.75 -9.42 1.84
C ALA A 204 20.43 -9.17 0.37
N ASP A 205 19.41 -9.84 -0.15
CA ASP A 205 18.89 -9.55 -1.49
C ASP A 205 18.06 -8.26 -1.49
N ALA A 206 17.30 -8.03 -0.41
CA ALA A 206 16.58 -6.80 -0.16
C ALA A 206 16.31 -6.59 1.33
N LEU A 207 15.94 -5.37 1.69
CA LEU A 207 15.44 -4.97 2.99
C LEU A 207 14.15 -4.20 2.80
N LEU A 208 13.11 -4.56 3.54
CA LEU A 208 11.80 -3.93 3.45
C LEU A 208 11.44 -3.23 4.75
N VAL A 209 10.75 -2.10 4.62
CA VAL A 209 10.00 -1.49 5.71
C VAL A 209 8.56 -1.36 5.25
N ALA A 210 7.67 -2.09 5.90
CA ALA A 210 6.26 -2.19 5.54
C ALA A 210 5.35 -1.54 6.59
N THR A 211 4.17 -1.11 6.16
CA THR A 211 3.05 -0.79 7.03
C THR A 211 2.34 -2.06 7.51
N PRO A 212 1.43 -1.99 8.48
CA PRO A 212 0.53 -3.10 8.79
C PRO A 212 -0.29 -3.56 7.59
N THR A 213 -0.71 -2.64 6.71
CA THR A 213 -1.39 -2.99 5.45
C THR A 213 -0.46 -3.80 4.53
N GLY A 214 0.79 -3.38 4.38
CA GLY A 214 1.81 -4.06 3.56
C GLY A 214 2.32 -5.37 4.17
N SER A 215 1.99 -5.67 5.43
CA SER A 215 2.40 -6.92 6.08
C SER A 215 1.87 -8.17 5.37
N THR A 216 0.83 -8.05 4.55
CA THR A 216 0.28 -9.12 3.71
C THR A 216 0.76 -9.10 2.26
N ALA A 217 1.67 -8.15 1.92
CA ALA A 217 2.26 -7.99 0.59
C ALA A 217 3.67 -8.63 0.50
N TYR A 218 4.67 -7.89 0.07
CA TYR A 218 6.02 -8.43 -0.10
C TYR A 218 6.66 -8.83 1.23
N SER A 219 6.39 -8.10 2.30
CA SER A 219 6.85 -8.47 3.65
C SER A 219 6.41 -9.89 4.03
N PHE A 220 5.15 -10.28 3.73
CA PHE A 220 4.67 -11.64 3.97
C PHE A 220 5.44 -12.67 3.16
N ALA A 221 5.63 -12.43 1.87
CA ALA A 221 6.38 -13.33 0.99
C ALA A 221 7.86 -13.50 1.44
N ALA A 222 8.41 -12.48 2.10
CA ALA A 222 9.75 -12.49 2.69
C ALA A 222 9.81 -13.13 4.10
N GLY A 223 8.69 -13.64 4.63
CA GLY A 223 8.62 -14.27 5.95
C GLY A 223 8.34 -13.28 7.10
N GLY A 224 7.88 -12.08 6.78
CA GLY A 224 7.41 -11.11 7.77
C GLY A 224 6.10 -11.53 8.45
N PRO A 225 5.80 -10.98 9.64
CA PRO A 225 4.58 -11.28 10.37
C PRO A 225 3.37 -10.64 9.67
N VAL A 226 2.20 -11.27 9.81
CA VAL A 226 0.92 -10.62 9.51
C VAL A 226 0.57 -9.68 10.66
N VAL A 227 0.32 -8.42 10.33
CA VAL A 227 -0.06 -7.39 11.29
C VAL A 227 -1.47 -6.89 10.95
N SER A 228 -2.32 -6.76 11.96
CA SER A 228 -3.65 -6.17 11.77
C SER A 228 -3.52 -4.78 11.13
N PRO A 229 -4.28 -4.47 10.07
CA PRO A 229 -4.23 -3.15 9.45
C PRO A 229 -4.74 -2.02 10.36
N ARG A 230 -5.31 -2.35 11.50
CA ARG A 230 -5.73 -1.42 12.56
C ARG A 230 -4.59 -1.08 13.54
N ALA A 231 -3.52 -1.86 13.54
CA ALA A 231 -2.33 -1.57 14.34
C ALA A 231 -1.53 -0.42 13.69
N GLU A 232 -0.72 0.24 14.51
CA GLU A 232 0.23 1.26 14.08
C GLU A 232 1.63 0.77 14.39
N ALA A 233 2.38 0.42 13.36
CA ALA A 233 3.72 -0.12 13.49
C ALA A 233 4.47 0.00 12.16
N LEU A 234 5.80 -0.03 12.23
CA LEU A 234 6.64 -0.29 11.07
C LEU A 234 7.17 -1.72 11.16
N VAL A 235 7.15 -2.44 10.05
CA VAL A 235 7.60 -3.82 9.99
C VAL A 235 8.85 -3.88 9.11
N PHE A 236 10.00 -4.05 9.72
CA PHE A 236 11.26 -4.32 9.03
C PHE A 236 11.36 -5.81 8.71
N THR A 237 11.64 -6.16 7.46
CA THR A 237 11.80 -7.57 7.03
C THR A 237 12.99 -7.70 6.08
N PRO A 238 14.02 -8.48 6.43
CA PRO A 238 15.13 -8.78 5.53
C PRO A 238 14.76 -9.92 4.56
N VAL A 239 15.21 -9.82 3.30
CA VAL A 239 15.02 -10.85 2.26
C VAL A 239 16.30 -11.60 2.04
N ALA A 240 16.29 -12.91 2.24
CA ALA A 240 17.45 -13.79 2.09
C ALA A 240 18.73 -13.26 2.75
N PRO A 241 18.69 -12.82 4.03
CA PRO A 241 19.85 -12.25 4.68
C PRO A 241 20.92 -13.32 4.98
N HIS A 242 22.18 -12.99 4.75
CA HIS A 242 23.33 -13.81 5.12
C HIS A 242 23.82 -13.43 6.51
N MET A 243 23.03 -13.72 7.52
CA MET A 243 23.38 -13.53 8.94
C MET A 243 22.51 -14.41 9.85
N THR A 244 22.94 -14.55 11.10
CA THR A 244 22.22 -15.36 12.09
C THR A 244 20.89 -14.75 12.53
N PHE A 245 20.81 -13.42 12.62
CA PHE A 245 19.56 -12.71 12.95
C PHE A 245 18.78 -12.39 11.66
N ASN A 246 17.92 -13.32 11.26
CA ASN A 246 17.09 -13.23 10.04
C ASN A 246 15.61 -13.00 10.33
N ARG A 247 15.29 -12.41 11.47
CA ARG A 247 13.91 -12.17 11.89
C ARG A 247 13.45 -10.79 11.50
N SER A 248 12.16 -10.67 11.24
CA SER A 248 11.52 -9.35 11.12
C SER A 248 11.47 -8.66 12.47
N VAL A 249 11.51 -7.34 12.44
CA VAL A 249 11.39 -6.49 13.62
C VAL A 249 10.18 -5.59 13.44
N VAL A 250 9.35 -5.52 14.48
CA VAL A 250 8.19 -4.61 14.51
C VAL A 250 8.53 -3.48 15.47
N THR A 251 8.50 -2.25 14.98
CA THR A 251 8.76 -1.04 15.77
C THR A 251 7.49 -0.22 15.95
N ALA A 252 7.49 0.67 16.93
CA ALA A 252 6.42 1.63 17.11
C ALA A 252 6.41 2.67 15.96
N PRO A 253 5.30 3.36 15.69
CA PRO A 253 5.20 4.32 14.58
C PRO A 253 6.10 5.54 14.75
N ASP A 254 6.52 5.86 15.96
CA ASP A 254 7.45 6.93 16.34
C ASP A 254 8.92 6.47 16.39
N GLU A 255 9.20 5.22 16.04
CA GLU A 255 10.55 4.65 15.90
C GLU A 255 10.90 4.48 14.41
N PRO A 256 11.36 5.55 13.74
CA PRO A 256 11.67 5.50 12.31
C PRO A 256 12.85 4.55 12.04
N ILE A 257 12.82 3.96 10.84
CA ILE A 257 13.84 3.02 10.38
C ILE A 257 14.64 3.66 9.26
N ALA A 258 15.97 3.73 9.40
CA ALA A 258 16.85 4.19 8.33
C ALA A 258 17.69 3.02 7.78
N LEU A 259 17.84 3.00 6.47
CA LEU A 259 18.61 2.03 5.71
C LEU A 259 19.77 2.76 5.03
N ARG A 260 21.01 2.48 5.43
CA ARG A 260 22.23 3.09 4.86
C ARG A 260 23.00 2.07 4.04
N VAL A 261 23.22 2.34 2.78
CA VAL A 261 24.07 1.53 1.91
C VAL A 261 25.53 1.67 2.42
N LEU A 262 26.18 0.55 2.75
CA LEU A 262 27.54 0.56 3.28
C LEU A 262 28.56 0.80 2.17
N GLU A 263 29.72 1.37 2.52
CA GLU A 263 30.81 1.67 1.57
C GLU A 263 31.33 0.43 0.82
N CYS A 264 31.22 -0.77 1.42
CA CYS A 264 31.61 -2.04 0.80
C CYS A 264 30.54 -2.62 -0.14
N SER A 265 29.36 -1.99 -0.24
CA SER A 265 28.24 -2.45 -1.05
C SER A 265 28.36 -1.94 -2.49
N GLY A 266 27.53 -2.52 -3.38
CA GLY A 266 27.14 -1.87 -4.63
C GLY A 266 25.93 -0.98 -4.40
N SER A 267 25.56 -0.19 -5.43
CA SER A 267 24.34 0.63 -5.42
C SER A 267 23.09 -0.22 -5.23
N ALA A 268 22.06 0.35 -4.65
CA ALA A 268 20.79 -0.30 -4.33
C ALA A 268 19.61 0.43 -4.94
N ALA A 269 18.64 -0.30 -5.48
CA ALA A 269 17.39 0.26 -5.98
C ALA A 269 16.43 0.53 -4.82
N VAL A 270 15.72 1.64 -4.90
CA VAL A 270 14.61 2.00 -4.00
C VAL A 270 13.31 1.83 -4.73
N SER A 271 12.47 0.90 -4.26
CA SER A 271 11.12 0.70 -4.75
C SER A 271 10.10 1.09 -3.68
N ILE A 272 8.98 1.68 -4.08
CA ILE A 272 7.87 2.11 -3.21
C ILE A 272 6.58 1.53 -3.77
N ASP A 273 5.85 0.74 -2.97
CA ASP A 273 4.65 0.02 -3.40
C ASP A 273 4.86 -0.73 -4.73
N GLY A 274 6.03 -1.39 -4.86
CA GLY A 274 6.42 -2.18 -6.02
C GLY A 274 6.83 -1.37 -7.25
N GLN A 275 7.08 -0.06 -7.12
CA GLN A 275 7.54 0.80 -8.20
C GLN A 275 8.94 1.34 -7.93
N LEU A 276 9.86 1.19 -8.89
CA LEU A 276 11.20 1.77 -8.82
C LEU A 276 11.10 3.30 -8.76
N ARG A 277 11.76 3.90 -7.77
CA ARG A 277 11.71 5.34 -7.51
C ARG A 277 13.09 6.01 -7.49
N GLY A 278 14.14 5.22 -7.47
CA GLY A 278 15.52 5.75 -7.49
C GLY A 278 16.56 4.72 -7.12
N VAL A 279 17.79 5.19 -7.07
CA VAL A 279 18.97 4.40 -6.68
C VAL A 279 19.74 5.16 -5.61
N LEU A 280 20.26 4.41 -4.65
CA LEU A 280 21.20 4.88 -3.63
C LEU A 280 22.57 4.26 -3.87
N ASP A 281 23.62 5.07 -3.77
CA ASP A 281 25.00 4.63 -3.88
C ASP A 281 25.59 4.34 -2.49
N PRO A 282 26.76 3.68 -2.41
CA PRO A 282 27.48 3.50 -1.14
C PRO A 282 27.62 4.81 -0.39
N GLY A 283 27.33 4.80 0.92
CA GLY A 283 27.28 5.98 1.79
C GLY A 283 25.91 6.66 1.89
N ASP A 284 25.05 6.52 0.87
CA ASP A 284 23.69 7.06 0.89
C ASP A 284 22.77 6.32 1.87
N TRP A 285 21.68 7.00 2.27
CA TRP A 285 20.67 6.43 3.14
C TRP A 285 19.27 6.90 2.81
N ILE A 286 18.29 6.09 3.22
CA ILE A 286 16.88 6.43 3.21
C ILE A 286 16.28 6.18 4.59
N GLY A 287 15.55 7.14 5.12
CA GLY A 287 14.79 7.03 6.37
C GLY A 287 13.30 6.88 6.07
N VAL A 288 12.68 5.92 6.72
CA VAL A 288 11.26 5.57 6.57
C VAL A 288 10.53 5.90 7.87
N TYR A 289 9.48 6.69 7.76
CA TYR A 289 8.71 7.24 8.88
C TYR A 289 7.22 6.93 8.70
N ALA A 290 6.48 6.84 9.78
CA ALA A 290 5.03 6.93 9.72
C ALA A 290 4.62 8.30 9.16
N ALA A 291 3.79 8.32 8.13
CA ALA A 291 3.30 9.57 7.57
C ALA A 291 2.27 10.21 8.52
N PRO A 292 2.25 11.55 8.64
CA PRO A 292 1.25 12.24 9.45
C PRO A 292 -0.15 12.13 8.85
N ARG A 293 -0.24 12.03 7.52
CA ARG A 293 -1.50 11.78 6.79
C ARG A 293 -1.78 10.30 6.70
N ARG A 294 -3.07 9.95 6.61
CA ARG A 294 -3.53 8.58 6.45
C ARG A 294 -4.31 8.42 5.16
N LEU A 295 -4.27 7.24 4.57
CA LEU A 295 -5.17 6.91 3.48
C LEU A 295 -6.58 6.69 4.05
N ARG A 296 -7.58 7.29 3.42
CA ARG A 296 -8.98 7.21 3.80
C ARG A 296 -9.72 6.30 2.82
N ALA A 297 -9.80 5.01 3.16
CA ALA A 297 -10.49 4.02 2.32
C ALA A 297 -11.96 3.93 2.71
N VAL A 298 -12.85 4.00 1.71
CA VAL A 298 -14.29 3.84 1.89
C VAL A 298 -14.62 2.38 2.17
N ARG A 299 -15.47 2.14 3.17
CA ARG A 299 -16.03 0.83 3.51
C ARG A 299 -17.56 0.92 3.59
N LEU A 300 -18.23 -0.05 2.97
CA LEU A 300 -19.67 -0.15 2.95
C LEU A 300 -20.22 -1.18 3.93
N GLY A 301 -19.33 -1.94 4.51
CA GLY A 301 -19.65 -2.97 5.50
C GLY A 301 -18.51 -3.18 6.50
N PRO A 302 -18.71 -4.05 7.50
CA PRO A 302 -17.66 -4.42 8.43
C PRO A 302 -16.53 -5.15 7.69
N MET A 303 -15.30 -4.70 7.91
CA MET A 303 -14.13 -5.33 7.31
C MET A 303 -13.71 -6.55 8.12
N ASP A 304 -13.89 -7.74 7.55
CA ASP A 304 -13.35 -8.97 8.11
C ASP A 304 -11.94 -9.25 7.54
N PHE A 305 -10.92 -8.63 8.14
CA PHE A 305 -9.52 -8.84 7.76
C PHE A 305 -9.09 -10.29 7.94
N TYR A 306 -9.46 -10.93 9.04
CA TYR A 306 -9.02 -12.29 9.36
C TYR A 306 -9.72 -13.33 8.49
N GLY A 307 -10.97 -13.09 8.12
CA GLY A 307 -11.65 -13.89 7.14
C GLY A 307 -11.02 -13.82 5.75
N ARG A 308 -10.69 -12.61 5.30
CA ARG A 308 -9.93 -12.42 4.04
C ARG A 308 -8.56 -13.08 4.10
N LEU A 309 -7.86 -12.98 5.24
CA LEU A 309 -6.58 -13.66 5.45
C LEU A 309 -6.74 -15.17 5.30
N ARG A 310 -7.74 -15.76 5.97
CA ARG A 310 -8.03 -17.20 5.89
C ARG A 310 -8.31 -17.64 4.45
N GLU A 311 -9.14 -16.92 3.75
CA GLU A 311 -9.51 -17.24 2.35
C GLU A 311 -8.31 -17.07 1.39
N ARG A 312 -7.61 -15.95 1.48
CA ARG A 312 -6.50 -15.63 0.56
C ARG A 312 -5.27 -16.50 0.75
N MET A 313 -4.98 -16.87 1.99
CA MET A 313 -3.83 -17.71 2.32
C MET A 313 -4.18 -19.21 2.36
N ASN A 314 -5.44 -19.57 2.00
CA ASN A 314 -5.93 -20.95 2.08
C ASN A 314 -5.60 -21.59 3.43
N LEU A 315 -5.87 -20.90 4.53
CA LEU A 315 -5.60 -21.43 5.85
C LEU A 315 -6.46 -22.68 6.08
N THR A 316 -5.81 -23.81 6.24
CA THR A 316 -6.44 -25.09 6.54
C THR A 316 -6.34 -25.36 8.04
N ASP A 317 -7.33 -26.08 8.57
CA ASP A 317 -7.29 -26.52 9.96
C ASP A 317 -6.23 -27.59 10.15
N ALA A 318 -5.63 -27.65 11.34
CA ALA A 318 -4.63 -28.64 11.66
C ALA A 318 -5.22 -30.06 11.56
N PRO A 319 -4.52 -31.06 10.99
CA PRO A 319 -5.04 -32.43 10.90
C PRO A 319 -5.50 -33.01 12.24
N ALA A 320 -4.84 -32.64 13.34
CA ALA A 320 -5.22 -33.06 14.69
C ALA A 320 -6.58 -32.52 15.13
N ALA A 321 -7.01 -31.35 14.63
CA ALA A 321 -8.33 -30.80 14.95
C ALA A 321 -9.47 -31.54 14.24
N VAL A 322 -9.15 -32.36 13.24
CA VAL A 322 -10.11 -33.19 12.48
C VAL A 322 -10.07 -34.64 12.94
N ALA A 323 -9.03 -35.05 13.66
CA ALA A 323 -8.75 -36.46 14.02
C ALA A 323 -9.70 -37.02 15.10
N ASP A 324 -10.39 -36.18 15.86
CA ASP A 324 -11.34 -36.59 16.90
C ASP A 324 -12.77 -36.85 16.38
N GLY A 325 -12.97 -36.76 15.05
CA GLY A 325 -14.24 -37.04 14.38
C GLY A 325 -15.25 -35.88 14.44
N SER A 326 -14.91 -34.78 15.09
CA SER A 326 -15.70 -33.56 14.98
C SER A 326 -15.43 -32.88 13.63
N PRO A 327 -16.49 -32.52 12.85
CA PRO A 327 -16.25 -31.71 11.66
C PRO A 327 -15.57 -30.41 12.07
N ALA A 328 -14.44 -30.09 11.46
CA ALA A 328 -13.82 -28.80 11.62
C ALA A 328 -14.88 -27.72 11.36
N PRO A 329 -15.00 -26.68 12.21
CA PRO A 329 -15.98 -25.64 11.99
C PRO A 329 -15.71 -25.02 10.63
N LEU A 330 -16.64 -25.27 9.68
CA LEU A 330 -16.57 -24.68 8.34
C LEU A 330 -16.73 -23.17 8.51
N TRP A 331 -15.61 -22.48 8.50
CA TRP A 331 -15.63 -21.04 8.51
C TRP A 331 -16.11 -20.52 7.16
N SER A 332 -17.09 -19.64 7.18
CA SER A 332 -17.46 -18.81 6.04
C SER A 332 -17.67 -17.37 6.54
N VAL A 333 -17.59 -16.39 5.64
CA VAL A 333 -17.85 -14.98 5.98
C VAL A 333 -19.25 -14.78 6.61
N THR A 334 -20.16 -15.69 6.31
CA THR A 334 -21.55 -15.68 6.80
C THR A 334 -21.75 -16.53 8.04
N THR A 335 -20.76 -17.30 8.49
CA THR A 335 -20.88 -18.14 9.69
C THR A 335 -20.88 -17.25 10.93
N PRO A 336 -21.96 -17.22 11.72
CA PRO A 336 -21.98 -16.44 12.95
C PRO A 336 -20.94 -16.99 13.93
N PRO A 337 -20.35 -16.13 14.78
CA PRO A 337 -19.47 -16.60 15.85
C PRO A 337 -20.23 -17.55 16.78
N PRO A 338 -19.53 -18.51 17.41
CA PRO A 338 -20.13 -19.33 18.46
C PRO A 338 -20.80 -18.46 19.52
N GLY A 339 -21.96 -18.92 20.06
CA GLY A 339 -22.76 -18.11 20.97
C GLY A 339 -22.02 -17.63 22.23
N ASP A 340 -21.12 -18.47 22.73
CA ASP A 340 -20.24 -18.18 23.89
C ASP A 340 -19.11 -17.18 23.53
N LEU A 341 -18.77 -17.02 22.24
CA LEU A 341 -17.77 -16.07 21.75
C LEU A 341 -18.39 -14.82 21.09
N ALA A 342 -19.72 -14.75 21.01
CA ALA A 342 -20.40 -13.64 20.36
C ALA A 342 -20.06 -12.26 20.99
N HIS A 343 -19.72 -12.24 22.29
CA HIS A 343 -19.29 -11.05 23.01
C HIS A 343 -17.91 -10.51 22.55
N LEU A 344 -17.13 -11.32 21.86
CA LEU A 344 -15.83 -10.93 21.29
C LEU A 344 -15.94 -10.28 19.90
N THR A 345 -17.15 -10.29 19.31
CA THR A 345 -17.36 -9.58 18.05
C THR A 345 -17.09 -8.10 18.25
N LEU A 346 -16.35 -7.51 17.31
CA LEU A 346 -15.98 -6.10 17.36
C LEU A 346 -17.24 -5.25 17.59
N LEU A 347 -17.28 -4.53 18.68
CA LEU A 347 -18.24 -3.47 18.87
C LEU A 347 -18.02 -2.45 17.75
N THR A 348 -19.01 -2.30 16.89
CA THR A 348 -19.01 -1.30 15.82
C THR A 348 -19.22 0.13 16.36
N ALA A 349 -19.46 0.27 17.66
CA ALA A 349 -19.56 1.56 18.34
C ALA A 349 -18.20 1.91 19.00
N PRO A 350 -17.73 3.16 18.91
CA PRO A 350 -16.62 3.60 19.73
C PRO A 350 -16.99 3.38 21.19
N ILE A 351 -16.09 2.76 21.96
CA ILE A 351 -16.21 2.72 23.41
C ILE A 351 -16.20 4.19 23.85
N ALA A 352 -17.36 4.69 24.25
CA ALA A 352 -17.44 5.98 24.91
C ALA A 352 -16.58 5.88 26.17
N GLN A 353 -15.52 6.65 26.23
CA GLN A 353 -14.71 6.85 27.42
C GLN A 353 -15.49 7.65 28.43
#